data_302f352bc67076961a88861cc032e5ca
#
_entry.id   302f352bc67076961a88861cc032e5ca
#
_cell.length_a   1.000
_cell.length_b   1.000
_cell.length_c   1.000
_cell.angle_alpha   90.00
_cell.angle_beta   90.00
_cell.angle_gamma   90.00
#
_symmetry.space_group_name_H-M   'P 1'
#
loop_
_entity.id
_entity.type
_entity.pdbx_description
1 polymer ?
#
loop_
_entity_poly.entity_id
_entity_poly.type
_entity_poly.pdbx_seq_one_letter_code
_entity_poly.pdbx_strand_id
1 'polypeptide(L)'
;MSAAEISQPPEQRREALKQVLAQVQQCVRCQELAATRKNVVFGAGNANAELMFIGEAPGASEDERGLPFVGRAGKLLETLLEEIGMARKDVFIANVLKCRPPGNRDPLPVEIENCREYLYRQVELIQPRVICSLGNFSTKLLRDDPTGITRLHGKPEELTLGTRAVRLYPIFHPAAALYTPKMLETLREDFSRLPELLALPEPRQPDTDAVEQIPEPAVEEEIPAGGGSPAVQTRDDPVNQLGLF
;
A
#
# COMPACT_ATOMS: atom_id res chain seq x y z
N MET A 1 -6.00 8.03 -16.55
CA MET A 1 -5.20 9.18 -16.04
C MET A 1 -4.40 9.76 -17.19
N SER A 2 -4.32 11.08 -17.29
CA SER A 2 -3.50 11.70 -18.34
C SER A 2 -2.02 11.69 -17.96
N ALA A 3 -1.13 11.66 -18.97
CA ALA A 3 0.32 11.78 -18.81
C ALA A 3 0.73 13.01 -17.95
N ALA A 4 -0.09 14.05 -17.90
CA ALA A 4 0.09 15.25 -17.11
C ALA A 4 0.06 14.99 -15.58
N GLU A 5 -0.62 13.94 -15.11
CA GLU A 5 -0.67 13.62 -13.66
C GLU A 5 0.59 12.90 -13.17
N ILE A 6 1.31 12.19 -14.04
CA ILE A 6 2.55 11.46 -13.71
C ILE A 6 3.75 12.43 -13.59
N SER A 7 3.70 13.57 -14.28
CA SER A 7 4.73 14.61 -14.27
C SER A 7 4.53 15.68 -13.18
N GLN A 8 3.63 15.45 -12.20
CA GLN A 8 3.32 16.46 -11.18
C GLN A 8 4.49 16.65 -10.21
N PRO A 9 4.75 17.91 -9.75
CA PRO A 9 5.69 18.18 -8.68
C PRO A 9 5.37 17.40 -7.39
N PRO A 10 6.35 17.09 -6.55
CA PRO A 10 6.15 16.34 -5.30
C PRO A 10 5.03 16.87 -4.40
N GLU A 11 4.87 18.20 -4.32
CA GLU A 11 3.82 18.84 -3.52
C GLU A 11 2.41 18.55 -4.06
N GLN A 12 2.23 18.59 -5.37
CA GLN A 12 0.93 18.27 -6.01
C GLN A 12 0.59 16.81 -5.84
N ARG A 13 1.56 15.90 -5.98
CA ARG A 13 1.38 14.46 -5.73
C ARG A 13 0.98 14.19 -4.28
N ARG A 14 1.60 14.89 -3.32
CA ARG A 14 1.25 14.83 -1.90
C ARG A 14 -0.19 15.28 -1.65
N GLU A 15 -0.63 16.37 -2.28
CA GLU A 15 -2.01 16.85 -2.15
C GLU A 15 -3.01 15.87 -2.78
N ALA A 16 -2.71 15.31 -3.95
CA ALA A 16 -3.50 14.25 -4.57
C ALA A 16 -3.58 13.00 -3.66
N LEU A 17 -2.49 12.65 -2.96
CA LEU A 17 -2.48 11.52 -2.01
C LEU A 17 -3.42 11.77 -0.82
N LYS A 18 -3.53 13.01 -0.33
CA LYS A 18 -4.53 13.39 0.69
C LYS A 18 -5.97 13.26 0.19
N GLN A 19 -6.22 13.60 -1.08
CA GLN A 19 -7.55 13.40 -1.68
C GLN A 19 -7.91 11.91 -1.73
N VAL A 20 -6.97 11.04 -2.11
CA VAL A 20 -7.16 9.59 -2.06
C VAL A 20 -7.44 9.11 -0.63
N LEU A 21 -6.72 9.63 0.37
CA LEU A 21 -6.98 9.33 1.78
C LEU A 21 -8.43 9.69 2.17
N ALA A 22 -8.89 10.89 1.81
CA ALA A 22 -10.27 11.32 2.11
C ALA A 22 -11.32 10.39 1.45
N GLN A 23 -11.08 9.93 0.23
CA GLN A 23 -11.95 8.96 -0.45
C GLN A 23 -11.97 7.61 0.29
N VAL A 24 -10.80 7.09 0.69
CA VAL A 24 -10.69 5.82 1.41
C VAL A 24 -11.37 5.87 2.78
N GLN A 25 -11.28 7.00 3.49
CA GLN A 25 -11.95 7.20 4.78
C GLN A 25 -13.48 7.06 4.68
N GLN A 26 -14.06 7.47 3.57
CA GLN A 26 -15.50 7.39 3.31
C GLN A 26 -15.91 6.09 2.57
N CYS A 27 -14.97 5.23 2.21
CA CYS A 27 -15.24 4.05 1.41
C CYS A 27 -16.11 3.03 2.15
N VAL A 28 -17.18 2.56 1.50
CA VAL A 28 -18.10 1.53 1.99
C VAL A 28 -18.26 0.36 1.01
N ARG A 29 -17.37 0.23 0.01
CA ARG A 29 -17.41 -0.81 -1.03
C ARG A 29 -17.44 -2.24 -0.48
N CYS A 30 -16.83 -2.48 0.70
CA CYS A 30 -16.84 -3.75 1.41
C CYS A 30 -17.71 -3.62 2.66
N GLN A 31 -18.98 -3.99 2.59
CA GLN A 31 -19.98 -3.74 3.65
C GLN A 31 -19.54 -4.31 5.01
N GLU A 32 -19.08 -5.58 5.05
CA GLU A 32 -18.61 -6.22 6.28
C GLU A 32 -17.41 -5.49 6.89
N LEU A 33 -16.41 -5.14 6.06
CA LEU A 33 -15.22 -4.44 6.53
C LEU A 33 -15.56 -3.02 6.99
N ALA A 34 -16.44 -2.32 6.29
CA ALA A 34 -16.88 -0.98 6.66
C ALA A 34 -17.65 -0.95 7.98
N ALA A 35 -18.46 -1.99 8.25
CA ALA A 35 -19.24 -2.12 9.47
C ALA A 35 -18.40 -2.52 10.70
N THR A 36 -17.27 -3.20 10.50
CA THR A 36 -16.47 -3.80 11.60
C THR A 36 -15.16 -3.09 11.89
N ARG A 37 -14.61 -2.32 10.94
CA ARG A 37 -13.38 -1.54 11.14
C ARG A 37 -13.59 -0.42 12.16
N LYS A 38 -12.57 -0.14 12.96
CA LYS A 38 -12.51 1.06 13.78
C LYS A 38 -11.96 2.24 12.99
N ASN A 39 -10.89 2.01 12.24
CA ASN A 39 -10.24 3.00 11.41
C ASN A 39 -9.91 2.42 10.02
N VAL A 40 -9.81 3.32 9.05
CA VAL A 40 -9.13 3.02 7.79
C VAL A 40 -7.62 3.13 8.03
N VAL A 41 -6.87 2.15 7.54
CA VAL A 41 -5.40 2.15 7.56
C VAL A 41 -4.90 2.42 6.15
N PHE A 42 -4.78 3.70 5.82
CA PHE A 42 -4.41 4.13 4.47
C PHE A 42 -2.98 3.71 4.09
N GLY A 43 -2.06 3.96 4.97
CA GLY A 43 -0.61 3.88 4.80
C GLY A 43 0.03 5.06 5.51
N ALA A 44 1.34 5.00 5.72
CA ALA A 44 2.07 6.09 6.38
C ALA A 44 3.53 6.09 5.97
N GLY A 45 4.15 7.26 6.00
CA GLY A 45 5.57 7.47 5.71
C GLY A 45 5.81 8.61 4.72
N ASN A 46 6.93 8.56 4.01
CA ASN A 46 7.32 9.58 3.05
C ASN A 46 6.48 9.49 1.77
N ALA A 47 5.74 10.54 1.43
CA ALA A 47 4.94 10.62 0.19
C ALA A 47 5.81 10.63 -1.10
N ASN A 48 7.12 10.79 -0.98
CA ASN A 48 8.10 10.74 -2.07
C ASN A 48 9.13 9.63 -1.82
N ALA A 49 8.73 8.54 -1.16
CA ALA A 49 9.62 7.44 -0.84
C ALA A 49 10.06 6.70 -2.11
N GLU A 50 11.35 6.41 -2.23
CA GLU A 50 11.88 5.50 -3.25
C GLU A 50 11.63 4.03 -2.91
N LEU A 51 11.38 3.72 -1.62
CA LEU A 51 11.09 2.39 -1.11
C LEU A 51 9.71 2.34 -0.47
N MET A 52 8.88 1.41 -0.95
CA MET A 52 7.54 1.17 -0.40
C MET A 52 7.40 -0.26 0.09
N PHE A 53 6.81 -0.46 1.26
CA PHE A 53 6.44 -1.78 1.77
C PHE A 53 4.94 -1.99 1.64
N ILE A 54 4.55 -3.17 1.15
CA ILE A 54 3.15 -3.54 0.97
C ILE A 54 2.88 -4.87 1.66
N GLY A 55 2.12 -4.80 2.76
CA GLY A 55 1.57 -5.97 3.46
C GLY A 55 0.21 -6.40 2.93
N GLU A 56 -0.42 -7.34 3.62
CA GLU A 56 -1.72 -7.91 3.25
C GLU A 56 -2.89 -7.03 3.68
N ALA A 57 -3.11 -6.92 4.97
CA ALA A 57 -4.24 -6.21 5.59
C ALA A 57 -3.86 -5.69 6.98
N PRO A 58 -4.59 -4.70 7.52
CA PRO A 58 -4.41 -4.24 8.88
C PRO A 58 -4.75 -5.34 9.91
N GLY A 59 -3.93 -5.43 10.96
CA GLY A 59 -4.24 -6.20 12.16
C GLY A 59 -5.02 -5.38 13.19
N ALA A 60 -5.24 -5.96 14.38
CA ALA A 60 -6.01 -5.31 15.45
C ALA A 60 -5.37 -4.00 15.97
N SER A 61 -4.05 -3.96 16.10
CA SER A 61 -3.33 -2.77 16.56
C SER A 61 -3.36 -1.66 15.52
N GLU A 62 -3.30 -2.01 14.26
CA GLU A 62 -3.35 -1.10 13.13
C GLU A 62 -4.75 -0.49 12.97
N ASP A 63 -5.79 -1.33 13.07
CA ASP A 63 -7.19 -0.89 13.04
C ASP A 63 -7.52 0.06 14.20
N GLU A 64 -6.98 -0.21 15.41
CA GLU A 64 -7.16 0.65 16.57
C GLU A 64 -6.54 2.04 16.39
N ARG A 65 -5.34 2.11 15.75
CA ARG A 65 -4.55 3.34 15.66
C ARG A 65 -4.68 4.07 14.33
N GLY A 66 -5.26 3.44 13.31
CA GLY A 66 -5.33 3.96 11.95
C GLY A 66 -3.98 4.01 11.20
N LEU A 67 -2.95 3.34 11.74
CA LEU A 67 -1.59 3.36 11.19
C LEU A 67 -1.11 1.95 10.82
N PRO A 68 -0.40 1.77 9.70
CA PRO A 68 0.13 0.48 9.29
C PRO A 68 1.33 0.06 10.15
N PHE A 69 1.47 -1.23 10.39
CA PHE A 69 2.65 -1.82 11.03
C PHE A 69 3.03 -1.15 12.36
N VAL A 70 2.09 -1.06 13.30
CA VAL A 70 2.30 -0.52 14.67
C VAL A 70 2.32 -1.59 15.75
N GLY A 71 2.02 -2.84 15.39
CA GLY A 71 2.12 -4.01 16.24
C GLY A 71 3.53 -4.60 16.32
N ARG A 72 3.65 -5.84 16.83
CA ARG A 72 4.95 -6.53 17.01
C ARG A 72 5.70 -6.71 15.69
N ALA A 73 5.00 -7.05 14.61
CA ALA A 73 5.59 -7.18 13.27
C ALA A 73 6.13 -5.83 12.75
N GLY A 74 5.43 -4.74 13.07
CA GLY A 74 5.86 -3.38 12.71
C GLY A 74 7.13 -2.95 13.45
N LYS A 75 7.24 -3.27 14.75
CA LYS A 75 8.47 -3.02 15.50
C LYS A 75 9.67 -3.78 14.95
N LEU A 76 9.46 -5.03 14.51
CA LEU A 76 10.52 -5.78 13.85
C LEU A 76 10.90 -5.15 12.50
N LEU A 77 9.91 -4.68 11.72
CA LEU A 77 10.17 -3.95 10.47
C LEU A 77 11.03 -2.70 10.72
N GLU A 78 10.73 -1.93 11.77
CA GLU A 78 11.53 -0.75 12.18
C GLU A 78 12.97 -1.14 12.53
N THR A 79 13.16 -2.19 13.33
CA THR A 79 14.51 -2.70 13.68
C THR A 79 15.28 -3.11 12.43
N LEU A 80 14.66 -3.82 11.49
CA LEU A 80 15.31 -4.24 10.24
C LEU A 80 15.69 -3.05 9.35
N LEU A 81 14.87 -1.99 9.31
CA LEU A 81 15.19 -0.74 8.62
C LEU A 81 16.39 -0.05 9.28
N GLU A 82 16.41 0.07 10.61
CA GLU A 82 17.51 0.67 11.37
C GLU A 82 18.83 -0.08 11.15
N GLU A 83 18.81 -1.42 11.08
CA GLU A 83 19.97 -2.25 10.81
C GLU A 83 20.64 -1.94 9.45
N ILE A 84 19.88 -1.41 8.47
CA ILE A 84 20.40 -0.97 7.16
C ILE A 84 20.54 0.55 7.03
N GLY A 85 20.45 1.28 8.15
CA GLY A 85 20.63 2.74 8.19
C GLY A 85 19.45 3.56 7.69
N MET A 86 18.25 2.97 7.60
CA MET A 86 17.01 3.63 7.19
C MET A 86 16.07 3.81 8.37
N ALA A 87 15.20 4.80 8.30
CA ALA A 87 14.15 5.01 9.29
C ALA A 87 12.76 4.87 8.66
N ARG A 88 11.75 4.64 9.48
CA ARG A 88 10.35 4.55 9.03
C ARG A 88 9.89 5.78 8.22
N LYS A 89 10.41 6.97 8.54
CA LYS A 89 10.12 8.23 7.85
C LYS A 89 10.71 8.32 6.43
N ASP A 90 11.64 7.45 6.07
CA ASP A 90 12.31 7.44 4.76
C ASP A 90 11.57 6.58 3.75
N VAL A 91 10.67 5.70 4.21
CA VAL A 91 9.90 4.75 3.42
C VAL A 91 8.41 5.04 3.47
N PHE A 92 7.63 4.45 2.57
CA PHE A 92 6.17 4.42 2.69
C PHE A 92 5.69 2.99 2.98
N ILE A 93 4.80 2.82 3.95
CA ILE A 93 4.29 1.52 4.35
C ILE A 93 2.78 1.49 4.16
N ALA A 94 2.28 0.49 3.45
CA ALA A 94 0.85 0.29 3.20
C ALA A 94 0.48 -1.20 3.26
N ASN A 95 -0.79 -1.48 3.09
CA ASN A 95 -1.33 -2.82 2.87
C ASN A 95 -2.17 -2.84 1.59
N VAL A 96 -2.42 -4.04 1.08
CA VAL A 96 -3.38 -4.27 -0.01
C VAL A 96 -4.75 -3.80 0.43
N LEU A 97 -5.30 -4.34 1.53
CA LEU A 97 -6.54 -3.84 2.11
C LEU A 97 -6.29 -2.62 3.02
N LYS A 98 -7.23 -1.68 2.99
CA LYS A 98 -7.22 -0.50 3.87
C LYS A 98 -8.06 -0.68 5.13
N CYS A 99 -8.80 -1.79 5.22
CA CYS A 99 -9.67 -2.14 6.33
C CYS A 99 -9.29 -3.51 6.87
N ARG A 100 -9.42 -3.71 8.19
CA ARG A 100 -9.14 -4.98 8.85
C ARG A 100 -10.25 -6.00 8.59
N PRO A 101 -9.95 -7.21 8.07
CA PRO A 101 -10.91 -8.29 8.01
C PRO A 101 -11.27 -8.82 9.41
N PRO A 102 -12.54 -9.17 9.67
CA PRO A 102 -12.99 -9.73 10.95
C PRO A 102 -12.15 -10.96 11.35
N GLY A 103 -11.72 -10.99 12.61
CA GLY A 103 -10.87 -12.08 13.11
C GLY A 103 -9.48 -12.21 12.47
N ASN A 104 -9.03 -11.21 11.70
CA ASN A 104 -7.83 -11.24 10.83
C ASN A 104 -7.88 -12.42 9.84
N ARG A 105 -9.05 -12.74 9.30
CA ARG A 105 -9.16 -13.73 8.20
C ARG A 105 -8.45 -13.23 6.95
N ASP A 106 -8.15 -14.13 6.05
CA ASP A 106 -7.61 -13.76 4.74
C ASP A 106 -8.59 -12.84 3.99
N PRO A 107 -8.09 -11.88 3.20
CA PRO A 107 -8.88 -11.05 2.32
C PRO A 107 -9.67 -11.86 1.30
N LEU A 108 -10.92 -11.48 1.05
CA LEU A 108 -11.73 -12.06 -0.02
C LEU A 108 -11.34 -11.43 -1.38
N PRO A 109 -11.47 -12.17 -2.50
CA PRO A 109 -11.15 -11.63 -3.83
C PRO A 109 -11.87 -10.32 -4.15
N VAL A 110 -13.16 -10.21 -3.78
CA VAL A 110 -13.95 -8.97 -3.97
C VAL A 110 -13.43 -7.80 -3.13
N GLU A 111 -12.92 -8.05 -1.92
CA GLU A 111 -12.34 -7.01 -1.07
C GLU A 111 -11.04 -6.48 -1.64
N ILE A 112 -10.23 -7.39 -2.20
CA ILE A 112 -8.99 -7.06 -2.89
C ILE A 112 -9.30 -6.18 -4.10
N GLU A 113 -10.25 -6.59 -4.94
CA GLU A 113 -10.63 -5.84 -6.13
C GLU A 113 -11.14 -4.45 -5.77
N ASN A 114 -12.01 -4.33 -4.76
CA ASN A 114 -12.52 -3.06 -4.26
C ASN A 114 -11.43 -2.12 -3.69
N CYS A 115 -10.31 -2.67 -3.19
CA CYS A 115 -9.20 -1.90 -2.63
C CYS A 115 -8.04 -1.66 -3.60
N ARG A 116 -7.95 -2.42 -4.70
CA ARG A 116 -6.84 -2.39 -5.66
C ARG A 116 -6.58 -0.99 -6.22
N GLU A 117 -7.62 -0.30 -6.62
CA GLU A 117 -7.54 1.06 -7.17
C GLU A 117 -6.82 2.02 -6.21
N TYR A 118 -7.14 1.98 -4.92
CA TYR A 118 -6.51 2.85 -3.93
C TYR A 118 -5.01 2.54 -3.77
N LEU A 119 -4.63 1.26 -3.80
CA LEU A 119 -3.22 0.86 -3.72
C LEU A 119 -2.45 1.32 -4.97
N TYR A 120 -3.00 1.08 -6.16
CA TYR A 120 -2.37 1.48 -7.42
C TYR A 120 -2.22 3.00 -7.48
N ARG A 121 -3.24 3.74 -7.07
CA ARG A 121 -3.17 5.19 -6.98
C ARG A 121 -2.09 5.67 -6.02
N GLN A 122 -1.89 4.98 -4.89
CA GLN A 122 -0.76 5.28 -4.00
C GLN A 122 0.59 5.04 -4.69
N VAL A 123 0.76 3.93 -5.39
CA VAL A 123 2.00 3.62 -6.13
C VAL A 123 2.29 4.68 -7.19
N GLU A 124 1.27 5.10 -7.95
CA GLU A 124 1.39 6.13 -8.98
C GLU A 124 1.77 7.51 -8.42
N LEU A 125 1.21 7.89 -7.27
CA LEU A 125 1.48 9.19 -6.65
C LEU A 125 2.78 9.22 -5.85
N ILE A 126 3.15 8.14 -5.17
CA ILE A 126 4.41 8.03 -4.41
C ILE A 126 5.59 7.84 -5.35
N GLN A 127 5.39 7.10 -6.45
CA GLN A 127 6.41 6.78 -7.46
C GLN A 127 7.63 6.05 -6.90
N PRO A 128 7.43 4.96 -6.13
CA PRO A 128 8.56 4.21 -5.61
C PRO A 128 9.36 3.56 -6.75
N ARG A 129 10.67 3.38 -6.53
CA ARG A 129 11.55 2.62 -7.43
C ARG A 129 11.56 1.14 -7.06
N VAL A 130 11.45 0.87 -5.74
CA VAL A 130 11.43 -0.48 -5.17
C VAL A 130 10.18 -0.66 -4.33
N ILE A 131 9.47 -1.76 -4.53
CA ILE A 131 8.36 -2.19 -3.69
C ILE A 131 8.71 -3.52 -3.03
N CYS A 132 8.77 -3.56 -1.70
CA CYS A 132 8.87 -4.80 -0.94
C CYS A 132 7.48 -5.35 -0.64
N SER A 133 7.11 -6.49 -1.24
CA SER A 133 5.91 -7.22 -0.83
C SER A 133 6.21 -8.07 0.41
N LEU A 134 5.42 -7.88 1.47
CA LEU A 134 5.59 -8.54 2.76
C LEU A 134 4.72 -9.79 2.86
N GLY A 135 5.34 -10.95 2.64
CA GLY A 135 4.69 -12.25 2.79
C GLY A 135 4.02 -12.78 1.53
N ASN A 136 3.39 -13.93 1.70
CA ASN A 136 2.88 -14.73 0.58
C ASN A 136 1.71 -14.06 -0.14
N PHE A 137 0.81 -13.44 0.63
CA PHE A 137 -0.45 -12.92 0.10
C PHE A 137 -0.23 -11.68 -0.76
N SER A 138 0.44 -10.65 -0.21
CA SER A 138 0.78 -9.42 -0.94
C SER A 138 1.63 -9.72 -2.18
N THR A 139 2.58 -10.66 -2.09
CA THR A 139 3.43 -11.06 -3.22
C THR A 139 2.61 -11.65 -4.37
N LYS A 140 1.73 -12.62 -4.08
CA LYS A 140 0.86 -13.25 -5.10
C LYS A 140 -0.04 -12.23 -5.77
N LEU A 141 -0.58 -11.31 -4.99
CA LEU A 141 -1.50 -10.31 -5.48
C LEU A 141 -0.81 -9.28 -6.40
N LEU A 142 0.35 -8.77 -5.99
CA LEU A 142 1.08 -7.77 -6.78
C LEU A 142 1.64 -8.37 -8.08
N ARG A 143 1.93 -9.67 -8.08
CA ARG A 143 2.44 -10.38 -9.26
C ARG A 143 1.32 -10.93 -10.16
N ASP A 144 0.11 -11.01 -9.63
CA ASP A 144 -1.00 -11.78 -10.25
C ASP A 144 -0.58 -13.23 -10.59
N ASP A 145 0.17 -13.86 -9.65
CA ASP A 145 0.80 -15.18 -9.84
C ASP A 145 0.71 -15.98 -8.54
N PRO A 146 0.26 -17.27 -8.59
CA PRO A 146 0.06 -18.08 -7.40
C PRO A 146 1.36 -18.60 -6.76
N THR A 147 2.53 -18.33 -7.35
CA THR A 147 3.83 -18.82 -6.84
C THR A 147 4.07 -18.35 -5.40
N GLY A 148 4.45 -19.29 -4.55
CA GLY A 148 4.64 -19.04 -3.12
C GLY A 148 5.93 -18.28 -2.79
N ILE A 149 5.87 -17.48 -1.72
CA ILE A 149 6.97 -16.64 -1.23
C ILE A 149 8.28 -17.39 -0.99
N THR A 150 8.25 -18.66 -0.60
CA THR A 150 9.43 -19.48 -0.37
C THR A 150 10.32 -19.64 -1.62
N ARG A 151 9.74 -19.51 -2.81
CA ARG A 151 10.48 -19.55 -4.08
C ARG A 151 10.95 -18.17 -4.55
N LEU A 152 10.31 -17.13 -4.06
CA LEU A 152 10.40 -15.76 -4.60
C LEU A 152 11.19 -14.81 -3.70
N HIS A 153 11.24 -15.06 -2.37
CA HIS A 153 11.91 -14.14 -1.45
C HIS A 153 13.37 -13.90 -1.88
N GLY A 154 13.81 -12.68 -1.71
CA GLY A 154 15.15 -12.27 -2.08
C GLY A 154 15.42 -12.15 -3.59
N LYS A 155 14.41 -12.33 -4.47
CA LYS A 155 14.56 -12.27 -5.93
C LYS A 155 13.81 -11.06 -6.48
N PRO A 156 14.51 -9.98 -6.86
CA PRO A 156 13.86 -8.82 -7.46
C PRO A 156 13.40 -9.13 -8.89
N GLU A 157 12.27 -8.55 -9.27
CA GLU A 157 11.73 -8.57 -10.64
C GLU A 157 11.15 -7.21 -11.01
N GLU A 158 11.11 -6.87 -12.28
CA GLU A 158 10.46 -5.64 -12.75
C GLU A 158 9.05 -5.95 -13.23
N LEU A 159 8.08 -5.15 -12.79
CA LEU A 159 6.69 -5.25 -13.20
C LEU A 159 6.00 -3.88 -13.18
N THR A 160 4.82 -3.79 -13.79
CA THR A 160 4.03 -2.57 -13.81
C THR A 160 2.81 -2.71 -12.89
N LEU A 161 2.64 -1.75 -11.97
CA LEU A 161 1.49 -1.63 -11.08
C LEU A 161 0.72 -0.36 -11.42
N GLY A 162 -0.50 -0.52 -11.95
CA GLY A 162 -1.20 0.60 -12.55
C GLY A 162 -0.42 1.11 -13.77
N THR A 163 -0.01 2.36 -13.74
CA THR A 163 0.80 3.01 -14.79
C THR A 163 2.29 3.09 -14.46
N ARG A 164 2.71 2.58 -13.29
CA ARG A 164 4.08 2.71 -12.78
C ARG A 164 4.87 1.42 -12.88
N ALA A 165 6.01 1.44 -13.60
CA ALA A 165 7.00 0.35 -13.54
C ALA A 165 7.82 0.44 -12.26
N VAL A 166 7.97 -0.69 -11.56
CA VAL A 166 8.66 -0.79 -10.27
C VAL A 166 9.51 -2.05 -10.22
N ARG A 167 10.50 -2.05 -9.35
CA ARG A 167 11.22 -3.26 -8.97
C ARG A 167 10.54 -3.87 -7.77
N LEU A 168 9.78 -4.96 -7.97
CA LEU A 168 9.18 -5.75 -6.90
C LEU A 168 10.26 -6.61 -6.23
N TYR A 169 10.33 -6.57 -4.92
CA TYR A 169 11.24 -7.37 -4.11
C TYR A 169 10.45 -8.14 -3.05
N PRO A 170 10.07 -9.40 -3.32
CA PRO A 170 9.34 -10.24 -2.37
C PRO A 170 10.22 -10.61 -1.17
N ILE A 171 9.70 -10.44 0.04
CA ILE A 171 10.34 -10.86 1.29
C ILE A 171 9.32 -11.51 2.22
N PHE A 172 9.77 -12.30 3.18
CA PHE A 172 8.89 -12.87 4.18
C PHE A 172 8.22 -11.79 5.02
N HIS A 173 6.99 -12.07 5.48
CA HIS A 173 6.31 -11.15 6.38
C HIS A 173 7.03 -11.12 7.74
N PRO A 174 7.31 -9.93 8.34
CA PRO A 174 8.00 -9.83 9.62
C PRO A 174 7.35 -10.66 10.74
N ALA A 175 6.02 -10.83 10.72
CA ALA A 175 5.31 -11.67 11.68
C ALA A 175 5.80 -13.14 11.70
N ALA A 176 6.26 -13.67 10.58
CA ALA A 176 6.78 -15.05 10.49
C ALA A 176 8.10 -15.22 11.27
N ALA A 177 8.87 -14.14 11.41
CA ALA A 177 10.15 -14.16 12.12
C ALA A 177 10.04 -13.94 13.63
N LEU A 178 8.87 -13.53 14.12
CA LEU A 178 8.67 -13.26 15.57
C LEU A 178 8.91 -14.47 16.46
N TYR A 179 8.80 -15.67 15.91
CA TYR A 179 8.88 -16.93 16.64
C TYR A 179 9.90 -17.91 16.06
N THR A 180 10.59 -17.52 14.97
CA THR A 180 11.48 -18.40 14.22
C THR A 180 12.82 -17.70 13.96
N PRO A 181 13.88 -17.97 14.75
CA PRO A 181 15.18 -17.31 14.60
C PRO A 181 15.75 -17.42 13.17
N LYS A 182 15.67 -18.60 12.55
CA LYS A 182 16.13 -18.80 11.17
C LYS A 182 15.42 -17.86 10.16
N MET A 183 14.12 -17.60 10.38
CA MET A 183 13.37 -16.68 9.53
C MET A 183 13.85 -15.22 9.71
N LEU A 184 14.26 -14.86 10.92
CA LEU A 184 14.83 -13.55 11.20
C LEU A 184 16.18 -13.36 10.47
N GLU A 185 17.02 -14.37 10.46
CA GLU A 185 18.29 -14.35 9.70
C GLU A 185 18.02 -14.14 8.20
N THR A 186 17.11 -14.92 7.63
CA THR A 186 16.69 -14.76 6.22
C THR A 186 16.16 -13.36 5.93
N LEU A 187 15.34 -12.79 6.82
CA LEU A 187 14.85 -11.41 6.65
C LEU A 187 15.98 -10.39 6.71
N ARG A 188 16.96 -10.54 7.59
CA ARG A 188 18.14 -9.66 7.64
C ARG A 188 18.95 -9.73 6.35
N GLU A 189 19.15 -10.93 5.81
CA GLU A 189 19.80 -11.11 4.51
C GLU A 189 19.04 -10.40 3.40
N ASP A 190 17.70 -10.57 3.33
CA ASP A 190 16.88 -9.91 2.33
C ASP A 190 16.91 -8.37 2.51
N PHE A 191 16.84 -7.86 3.75
CA PHE A 191 16.89 -6.41 4.02
C PHE A 191 18.26 -5.81 3.68
N SER A 192 19.37 -6.52 3.94
CA SER A 192 20.71 -6.03 3.65
C SER A 192 20.95 -5.71 2.17
N ARG A 193 20.14 -6.26 1.27
CA ARG A 193 20.20 -6.02 -0.19
C ARG A 193 19.43 -4.78 -0.64
N LEU A 194 18.55 -4.21 0.21
CA LEU A 194 17.74 -3.06 -0.17
C LEU A 194 18.54 -1.83 -0.61
N PRO A 195 19.63 -1.44 0.06
CA PRO A 195 20.47 -0.32 -0.40
C PRO A 195 21.04 -0.55 -1.82
N GLU A 196 21.44 -1.77 -2.15
CA GLU A 196 21.92 -2.13 -3.48
C GLU A 196 20.80 -2.00 -4.52
N LEU A 197 19.60 -2.52 -4.23
CA LEU A 197 18.45 -2.44 -5.12
C LEU A 197 18.00 -1.00 -5.38
N LEU A 198 18.10 -0.13 -4.38
CA LEU A 198 17.82 1.31 -4.51
C LEU A 198 18.89 2.04 -5.34
N ALA A 199 20.13 1.56 -5.35
CA ALA A 199 21.21 2.13 -6.16
C ALA A 199 21.12 1.74 -7.65
N LEU A 200 20.36 0.69 -8.02
CA LEU A 200 20.17 0.31 -9.41
C LEU A 200 19.44 1.41 -10.19
N PRO A 201 19.60 1.48 -11.53
CA PRO A 201 18.79 2.37 -12.35
C PRO A 201 17.30 2.16 -12.13
N GLU A 202 16.53 3.23 -12.25
CA GLU A 202 15.07 3.15 -12.18
C GLU A 202 14.53 2.23 -13.31
N PRO A 203 13.51 1.37 -13.04
CA PRO A 203 12.84 0.61 -14.07
C PRO A 203 12.33 1.52 -15.19
N ARG A 204 12.45 1.06 -16.45
CA ARG A 204 11.96 1.84 -17.60
C ARG A 204 10.46 2.02 -17.47
N GLN A 205 10.03 3.29 -17.42
CA GLN A 205 8.59 3.60 -17.32
C GLN A 205 7.89 3.31 -18.66
N PRO A 206 6.62 2.82 -18.61
CA PRO A 206 5.79 2.66 -19.80
C PRO A 206 5.65 4.01 -20.55
N ASP A 207 5.66 3.97 -21.87
CA ASP A 207 5.39 5.16 -22.69
C ASP A 207 3.93 5.61 -22.46
N THR A 208 3.75 6.78 -21.87
CA THR A 208 2.42 7.31 -21.47
C THR A 208 1.50 7.58 -22.66
N ASP A 209 2.05 7.75 -23.85
CA ASP A 209 1.28 8.00 -25.08
C ASP A 209 0.48 6.75 -25.56
N ALA A 210 0.79 5.56 -25.04
CA ALA A 210 0.10 4.33 -25.42
C ALA A 210 -1.16 4.03 -24.56
N VAL A 211 -1.39 4.75 -23.47
CA VAL A 211 -2.48 4.47 -22.52
C VAL A 211 -3.80 5.16 -22.88
N GLU A 212 -3.81 6.07 -23.85
CA GLU A 212 -5.01 6.85 -24.25
C GLU A 212 -6.07 6.04 -25.05
N GLN A 213 -5.89 4.74 -25.26
CA GLN A 213 -6.80 3.91 -26.10
C GLN A 213 -7.67 2.91 -25.30
N ILE A 214 -7.87 3.09 -24.03
CA ILE A 214 -8.89 2.30 -23.29
C ILE A 214 -10.21 3.06 -23.41
N PRO A 215 -11.26 2.52 -24.08
CA PRO A 215 -12.55 3.18 -24.16
C PRO A 215 -13.15 3.34 -22.77
N GLU A 216 -13.66 4.54 -22.48
CA GLU A 216 -14.40 4.82 -21.24
C GLU A 216 -15.58 3.83 -21.12
N PRO A 217 -15.79 3.24 -19.92
CA PRO A 217 -16.99 2.47 -19.68
C PRO A 217 -18.22 3.39 -19.79
N ALA A 218 -19.21 2.94 -20.56
CA ALA A 218 -20.47 3.65 -20.78
C ALA A 218 -21.11 4.04 -19.45
N VAL A 219 -21.43 5.32 -19.32
CA VAL A 219 -22.13 5.88 -18.15
C VAL A 219 -23.55 5.34 -18.14
N GLU A 220 -23.89 4.49 -17.17
CA GLU A 220 -25.27 4.11 -16.90
C GLU A 220 -26.02 5.24 -16.17
N GLU A 221 -27.25 5.48 -16.58
CA GLU A 221 -28.12 6.60 -16.24
C GLU A 221 -28.44 6.72 -14.73
N GLU A 222 -28.62 7.95 -14.31
CA GLU A 222 -28.99 8.42 -12.96
C GLU A 222 -30.30 7.80 -12.42
N ILE A 223 -30.25 7.32 -11.17
CA ILE A 223 -31.44 7.07 -10.35
C ILE A 223 -31.65 8.28 -9.41
N PRO A 224 -32.86 8.84 -9.32
CA PRO A 224 -33.07 10.11 -8.61
C PRO A 224 -33.03 9.97 -7.09
N ALA A 225 -32.52 11.02 -6.46
CA ALA A 225 -32.34 11.20 -5.03
C ALA A 225 -33.64 11.26 -4.23
N GLY A 226 -33.71 10.56 -3.12
CA GLY A 226 -34.69 10.69 -2.04
C GLY A 226 -34.00 10.95 -0.70
N GLY A 227 -34.18 12.13 -0.22
CA GLY A 227 -34.22 12.79 1.07
C GLY A 227 -33.51 12.27 2.32
N GLY A 228 -32.85 13.22 3.02
CA GLY A 228 -32.72 13.27 4.47
C GLY A 228 -31.30 13.13 5.04
N SER A 229 -30.62 14.25 5.21
CA SER A 229 -29.39 14.36 6.02
C SER A 229 -29.69 14.45 7.52
N PRO A 230 -28.90 13.81 8.38
CA PRO A 230 -28.59 14.36 9.69
C PRO A 230 -27.18 14.99 9.71
N ALA A 231 -27.08 16.12 10.38
CA ALA A 231 -25.89 16.95 10.54
C ALA A 231 -24.73 16.17 11.19
N VAL A 232 -23.58 16.16 10.49
CA VAL A 232 -22.31 15.64 11.02
C VAL A 232 -21.60 16.77 11.75
N GLN A 233 -21.37 16.55 13.06
CA GLN A 233 -20.49 17.39 13.85
C GLN A 233 -19.05 17.29 13.32
N THR A 234 -18.46 18.42 13.01
CA THR A 234 -17.04 18.56 12.63
C THR A 234 -16.16 18.11 13.78
N ARG A 235 -15.56 16.91 13.65
CA ARG A 235 -14.42 16.50 14.45
C ARG A 235 -13.15 17.04 13.80
N ASP A 236 -12.22 17.51 14.63
CA ASP A 236 -10.91 18.02 14.24
C ASP A 236 -10.23 17.16 13.18
N ASP A 237 -9.58 17.81 12.23
CA ASP A 237 -8.98 17.26 11.01
C ASP A 237 -8.02 16.10 11.34
N PRO A 238 -8.36 14.83 11.07
CA PRO A 238 -7.56 13.66 11.47
C PRO A 238 -6.23 13.54 10.72
N VAL A 239 -6.06 14.29 9.62
CA VAL A 239 -4.87 14.24 8.77
C VAL A 239 -3.65 14.84 9.45
N ASN A 240 -3.85 15.88 10.27
CA ASN A 240 -2.75 16.57 10.96
C ASN A 240 -2.33 15.88 12.26
N GLN A 241 -3.19 15.02 12.85
CA GLN A 241 -2.88 14.33 14.11
C GLN A 241 -2.07 13.04 13.92
N LEU A 242 -2.06 12.46 12.71
CA LEU A 242 -1.46 11.15 12.47
C LEU A 242 -0.04 11.19 11.87
N GLY A 243 0.47 12.37 11.48
CA GLY A 243 1.82 12.50 10.88
C GLY A 243 2.02 11.57 9.69
N LEU A 244 0.98 11.40 8.85
CA LEU A 244 0.98 10.41 7.77
C LEU A 244 1.93 10.77 6.62
N PHE A 245 2.32 12.06 6.51
CA PHE A 245 3.16 12.59 5.43
C PHE A 245 4.17 13.61 5.95
#